data_8d4e70f6e3bbf91c2593c4bf4945a258
#
_entry.id   8d4e70f6e3bbf91c2593c4bf4945a258
#
_cell.length_a   1.000
_cell.length_b   1.000
_cell.length_c   1.000
_cell.angle_alpha   90.00
_cell.angle_beta   90.00
_cell.angle_gamma   90.00
#
_symmetry.space_group_name_H-M   'P 1'
#
loop_
_entity.id
_entity.type
_entity.pdbx_description
1 polymer ?
#
loop_
_entity_poly.entity_id
_entity_poly.type
_entity_poly.pdbx_seq_one_letter_code
_entity_poly.pdbx_strand_id
1 'polypeptide(L)'
;WTAGIWDSSIAGAIVAVTGFIFLLSLLFSPNQGVISRLWQRATLSVQVAQDHMLLALVRHFEVDETHRSSREDLLQATSVSYLVSRLALQSLEKSRLVVHDKGGWALAAGGRQEALRLLRNHRLWETYLSGLGLPENRVHGPADAVEHFIGRQLAAELGAEVDQSIDP
;
A
#
# COMPACT_ATOMS: atom_id res chain seq x y z
N TRP A 1 7.84 -35.25 -49.71
CA TRP A 1 9.16 -35.05 -49.10
C TRP A 1 9.14 -33.94 -48.05
N THR A 2 8.39 -34.13 -46.94
CA THR A 2 8.44 -33.25 -45.77
C THR A 2 8.31 -34.05 -44.46
N ALA A 3 8.85 -35.27 -44.44
CA ALA A 3 8.77 -36.16 -43.26
C ALA A 3 9.99 -36.09 -42.33
N GLY A 4 10.82 -35.05 -42.43
CA GLY A 4 12.10 -35.00 -41.73
C GLY A 4 12.18 -34.06 -40.51
N ILE A 5 11.11 -33.38 -40.11
CA ILE A 5 11.21 -32.33 -39.08
C ILE A 5 10.63 -32.72 -37.68
N TRP A 6 9.95 -33.87 -37.60
CA TRP A 6 9.26 -34.28 -36.37
C TRP A 6 9.76 -35.60 -35.74
N ASP A 7 11.00 -35.97 -36.03
CA ASP A 7 11.64 -37.10 -35.31
C ASP A 7 12.13 -36.62 -33.94
N SER A 8 11.21 -36.02 -33.19
CA SER A 8 11.45 -35.61 -31.81
C SER A 8 11.52 -36.86 -30.94
N SER A 9 12.67 -37.12 -30.36
CA SER A 9 12.84 -38.17 -29.36
C SER A 9 11.71 -38.06 -28.32
N ILE A 10 10.96 -39.15 -28.10
CA ILE A 10 9.92 -39.23 -27.06
C ILE A 10 10.45 -38.75 -25.70
N ALA A 11 11.69 -39.06 -25.38
CA ALA A 11 12.38 -38.58 -24.19
C ALA A 11 12.47 -37.04 -24.14
N GLY A 12 12.83 -36.41 -25.26
CA GLY A 12 12.87 -34.94 -25.38
C GLY A 12 11.49 -34.28 -25.20
N ALA A 13 10.44 -34.89 -25.76
CA ALA A 13 9.08 -34.39 -25.58
C ALA A 13 8.62 -34.47 -24.11
N ILE A 14 8.92 -35.57 -23.42
CA ILE A 14 8.60 -35.74 -21.98
C ILE A 14 9.30 -34.68 -21.15
N VAL A 15 10.58 -34.45 -21.38
CA VAL A 15 11.37 -33.43 -20.65
C VAL A 15 10.79 -32.02 -20.90
N ALA A 16 10.46 -31.70 -22.15
CA ALA A 16 9.88 -30.40 -22.50
C ALA A 16 8.52 -30.17 -21.83
N VAL A 17 7.62 -31.17 -21.84
CA VAL A 17 6.30 -31.08 -21.20
C VAL A 17 6.44 -30.95 -19.67
N THR A 18 7.32 -31.76 -19.06
CA THR A 18 7.53 -31.72 -17.61
C THR A 18 8.12 -30.37 -17.19
N GLY A 19 9.10 -29.86 -17.95
CA GLY A 19 9.68 -28.53 -17.73
C GLY A 19 8.66 -27.42 -17.87
N PHE A 20 7.76 -27.51 -18.84
CA PHE A 20 6.67 -26.55 -19.04
C PHE A 20 5.67 -26.57 -17.87
N ILE A 21 5.24 -27.76 -17.43
CA ILE A 21 4.35 -27.91 -16.27
C ILE A 21 5.02 -27.36 -15.01
N PHE A 22 6.31 -27.63 -14.81
CA PHE A 22 7.07 -27.07 -13.68
C PHE A 22 7.10 -25.54 -13.74
N LEU A 23 7.38 -24.96 -14.89
CA LEU A 23 7.39 -23.51 -15.08
C LEU A 23 6.02 -22.89 -14.80
N LEU A 24 4.94 -23.48 -15.30
CA LEU A 24 3.59 -23.03 -15.00
C LEU A 24 3.30 -23.12 -13.50
N SER A 25 3.66 -24.21 -12.85
CA SER A 25 3.47 -24.37 -11.41
C SER A 25 4.22 -23.29 -10.62
N LEU A 26 5.45 -22.99 -11.00
CA LEU A 26 6.26 -21.95 -10.38
C LEU A 26 5.68 -20.55 -10.58
N LEU A 27 5.12 -20.27 -11.75
CA LEU A 27 4.50 -18.97 -12.05
C LEU A 27 3.16 -18.79 -11.35
N PHE A 28 2.30 -19.80 -11.40
CA PHE A 28 0.89 -19.72 -10.98
C PHE A 28 0.62 -20.28 -9.57
N SER A 29 1.61 -20.70 -8.81
CA SER A 29 1.41 -21.16 -7.44
C SER A 29 0.72 -20.08 -6.60
N PRO A 30 -0.41 -20.37 -5.90
CA PRO A 30 -1.22 -19.36 -5.20
C PRO A 30 -0.48 -18.70 -4.05
N ASN A 31 0.38 -19.42 -3.33
CA ASN A 31 1.06 -18.91 -2.13
C ASN A 31 2.53 -18.52 -2.37
N GLN A 32 3.19 -19.08 -3.38
CA GLN A 32 4.63 -18.89 -3.60
C GLN A 32 4.98 -18.54 -5.04
N GLY A 33 4.00 -18.45 -5.93
CA GLY A 33 4.21 -18.12 -7.33
C GLY A 33 4.78 -16.71 -7.53
N VAL A 34 5.59 -16.56 -8.57
CA VAL A 34 6.16 -15.27 -8.94
C VAL A 34 5.06 -14.23 -9.19
N ILE A 35 4.00 -14.64 -9.88
CA ILE A 35 2.86 -13.77 -10.20
C ILE A 35 2.13 -13.33 -8.93
N SER A 36 1.87 -14.24 -7.99
CA SER A 36 1.18 -13.90 -6.74
C SER A 36 1.99 -12.90 -5.89
N ARG A 37 3.30 -13.07 -5.81
CA ARG A 37 4.19 -12.14 -5.11
C ARG A 37 4.25 -10.76 -5.77
N LEU A 38 4.29 -10.71 -7.11
CA LEU A 38 4.26 -9.44 -7.84
C LEU A 38 2.92 -8.72 -7.64
N TRP A 39 1.82 -9.47 -7.67
CA TRP A 39 0.48 -8.91 -7.43
C TRP A 39 0.35 -8.36 -6.01
N GLN A 40 0.79 -9.11 -4.99
CA GLN A 40 0.79 -8.64 -3.61
C GLN A 40 1.62 -7.37 -3.41
N ARG A 41 2.81 -7.30 -4.01
CA ARG A 41 3.65 -6.10 -3.98
C ARG A 41 2.98 -4.92 -4.66
N ALA A 42 2.35 -5.13 -5.81
CA ALA A 42 1.66 -4.07 -6.55
C ALA A 42 0.45 -3.54 -5.76
N THR A 43 -0.37 -4.43 -5.17
CA THR A 43 -1.52 -4.03 -4.35
C THR A 43 -1.09 -3.27 -3.10
N LEU A 44 -0.05 -3.75 -2.41
CA LEU A 44 0.51 -3.05 -1.25
C LEU A 44 1.03 -1.67 -1.62
N SER A 45 1.78 -1.55 -2.72
CA SER A 45 2.28 -0.24 -3.18
C SER A 45 1.16 0.75 -3.50
N VAL A 46 0.04 0.28 -4.07
CA VAL A 46 -1.14 1.13 -4.32
C VAL A 46 -1.77 1.56 -2.99
N GLN A 47 -1.89 0.65 -2.01
CA GLN A 47 -2.45 0.97 -0.70
C GLN A 47 -1.60 2.00 0.04
N VAL A 48 -0.28 1.81 0.10
CA VAL A 48 0.64 2.79 0.71
C VAL A 48 0.51 4.16 0.04
N ALA A 49 0.42 4.21 -1.29
CA ALA A 49 0.19 5.46 -2.00
C ALA A 49 -1.14 6.13 -1.65
N GLN A 50 -2.21 5.36 -1.46
CA GLN A 50 -3.52 5.87 -1.00
C GLN A 50 -3.42 6.49 0.38
N ASP A 51 -2.77 5.81 1.32
CA ASP A 51 -2.60 6.26 2.69
C ASP A 51 -1.80 7.57 2.73
N HIS A 52 -0.71 7.67 1.99
CA HIS A 52 0.08 8.91 1.87
C HIS A 52 -0.73 10.06 1.27
N MET A 53 -1.55 9.82 0.24
CA MET A 53 -2.41 10.86 -0.35
C MET A 53 -3.49 11.33 0.65
N LEU A 54 -4.11 10.42 1.39
CA LEU A 54 -5.09 10.77 2.42
C LEU A 54 -4.46 11.58 3.55
N LEU A 55 -3.27 11.20 4.01
CA LEU A 55 -2.51 11.95 5.02
C LEU A 55 -2.08 13.34 4.52
N ALA A 56 -1.66 13.46 3.26
CA ALA A 56 -1.35 14.75 2.67
C ALA A 56 -2.59 15.66 2.62
N LEU A 57 -3.73 15.13 2.17
CA LEU A 57 -4.98 15.88 2.11
C LEU A 57 -5.47 16.33 3.49
N VAL A 58 -5.37 15.48 4.52
CA VAL A 58 -5.81 15.87 5.87
C VAL A 58 -4.92 16.93 6.48
N ARG A 59 -3.61 16.90 6.25
CA ARG A 59 -2.68 17.94 6.70
C ARG A 59 -3.00 19.29 6.07
N HIS A 60 -3.30 19.32 4.78
CA HIS A 60 -3.75 20.55 4.10
C HIS A 60 -5.08 21.05 4.63
N PHE A 61 -6.01 20.15 4.89
CA PHE A 61 -7.34 20.47 5.44
C PHE A 61 -7.25 21.04 6.87
N GLU A 62 -6.32 20.57 7.70
CA GLU A 62 -6.10 21.13 9.05
C GLU A 62 -5.61 22.58 9.01
N VAL A 63 -4.90 22.98 7.96
CA VAL A 63 -4.39 24.35 7.80
C VAL A 63 -5.44 25.25 7.14
N ASP A 64 -6.15 24.75 6.14
CA ASP A 64 -7.20 25.49 5.41
C ASP A 64 -8.26 24.51 4.92
N GLU A 65 -9.46 24.59 5.50
CA GLU A 65 -10.60 23.72 5.14
C GLU A 65 -11.05 23.88 3.68
N THR A 66 -10.75 25.01 3.07
CA THR A 66 -11.09 25.30 1.66
C THR A 66 -10.01 24.86 0.69
N HIS A 67 -8.86 24.44 1.19
CA HIS A 67 -7.73 24.06 0.35
C HIS A 67 -8.10 22.87 -0.55
N ARG A 68 -7.70 23.00 -1.81
CA ARG A 68 -7.82 21.96 -2.83
C ARG A 68 -6.43 21.63 -3.34
N SER A 69 -6.04 20.37 -3.21
CA SER A 69 -4.75 19.92 -3.69
C SER A 69 -4.77 19.72 -5.19
N SER A 70 -3.71 20.12 -5.87
CA SER A 70 -3.55 19.81 -7.27
C SER A 70 -3.26 18.31 -7.45
N ARG A 71 -3.44 17.82 -8.66
CA ARG A 71 -3.10 16.44 -8.97
C ARG A 71 -1.61 16.18 -8.80
N GLU A 72 -0.81 17.15 -9.19
CA GLU A 72 0.65 17.13 -9.11
C GLU A 72 1.11 17.02 -7.66
N ASP A 73 0.52 17.78 -6.75
CA ASP A 73 0.83 17.74 -5.32
C ASP A 73 0.55 16.36 -4.74
N LEU A 74 -0.61 15.76 -5.07
CA LEU A 74 -0.96 14.43 -4.60
C LEU A 74 -0.05 13.34 -5.16
N LEU A 75 0.37 13.46 -6.43
CA LEU A 75 1.31 12.51 -7.01
C LEU A 75 2.71 12.64 -6.42
N GLN A 76 3.13 13.86 -6.05
CA GLN A 76 4.42 14.11 -5.39
C GLN A 76 4.42 13.71 -3.91
N ALA A 77 3.25 13.70 -3.25
CA ALA A 77 3.12 13.26 -1.86
C ALA A 77 3.45 11.77 -1.66
N THR A 78 3.57 11.01 -2.75
CA THR A 78 3.87 9.58 -2.72
C THR A 78 5.30 9.30 -3.18
N SER A 79 5.98 8.36 -2.51
CA SER A 79 7.35 7.92 -2.86
C SER A 79 7.38 6.81 -3.91
N VAL A 80 6.24 6.51 -4.56
CA VAL A 80 6.10 5.42 -5.51
C VAL A 80 6.06 5.90 -6.97
N SER A 81 6.09 4.97 -7.92
CA SER A 81 6.08 5.32 -9.33
C SER A 81 4.78 6.05 -9.73
N TYR A 82 4.88 6.92 -10.72
CA TYR A 82 3.76 7.70 -11.27
C TYR A 82 2.52 6.85 -11.61
N LEU A 83 2.73 5.65 -12.19
CA LEU A 83 1.62 4.75 -12.54
C LEU A 83 0.88 4.25 -11.30
N VAL A 84 1.62 3.88 -10.26
CA VAL A 84 1.04 3.42 -8.98
C VAL A 84 0.27 4.56 -8.31
N SER A 85 0.84 5.77 -8.25
CA SER A 85 0.18 6.95 -7.70
C SER A 85 -1.11 7.29 -8.45
N ARG A 86 -1.09 7.19 -9.77
CA ARG A 86 -2.29 7.40 -10.60
C ARG A 86 -3.39 6.35 -10.29
N LEU A 87 -3.01 5.08 -10.17
CA LEU A 87 -3.96 4.00 -9.81
C LEU A 87 -4.51 4.20 -8.40
N ALA A 88 -3.67 4.62 -7.45
CA ALA A 88 -4.08 4.93 -6.09
C ALA A 88 -5.14 6.05 -6.06
N LEU A 89 -4.90 7.15 -6.78
CA LEU A 89 -5.83 8.28 -6.87
C LEU A 89 -7.17 7.87 -7.49
N GLN A 90 -7.14 7.09 -8.59
CA GLN A 90 -8.35 6.56 -9.21
C GLN A 90 -9.13 5.62 -8.26
N SER A 91 -8.43 4.83 -7.47
CA SER A 91 -9.05 3.95 -6.48
C SER A 91 -9.70 4.72 -5.34
N LEU A 92 -9.06 5.78 -4.84
CA LEU A 92 -9.62 6.69 -3.82
C LEU A 92 -10.89 7.38 -4.32
N GLU A 93 -10.90 7.84 -5.57
CA GLU A 93 -12.06 8.45 -6.21
C GLU A 93 -13.20 7.44 -6.35
N LYS A 94 -12.92 6.24 -6.85
CA LYS A 94 -13.90 5.15 -6.99
C LYS A 94 -14.50 4.73 -5.65
N SER A 95 -13.71 4.74 -4.59
CA SER A 95 -14.15 4.45 -3.22
C SER A 95 -14.85 5.63 -2.54
N ARG A 96 -14.98 6.77 -3.23
CA ARG A 96 -15.58 8.00 -2.71
C ARG A 96 -14.91 8.52 -1.43
N LEU A 97 -13.64 8.26 -1.28
CA LEU A 97 -12.84 8.82 -0.18
C LEU A 97 -12.32 10.22 -0.52
N VAL A 98 -12.13 10.51 -1.79
CA VAL A 98 -11.79 11.83 -2.30
C VAL A 98 -12.81 12.29 -3.34
N VAL A 99 -12.96 13.59 -3.47
CA VAL A 99 -13.81 14.24 -4.49
C VAL A 99 -12.94 15.19 -5.31
N HIS A 100 -13.25 15.26 -6.59
CA HIS A 100 -12.63 16.20 -7.51
C HIS A 100 -13.67 17.26 -7.91
N ASP A 101 -13.34 18.52 -7.71
CA ASP A 101 -14.15 19.64 -8.16
C ASP A 101 -13.32 20.61 -9.03
N LYS A 102 -13.91 21.78 -9.38
CA LYS A 102 -13.23 22.77 -10.23
C LYS A 102 -11.97 23.37 -9.62
N GLY A 103 -11.77 23.22 -8.32
CA GLY A 103 -10.60 23.74 -7.59
C GLY A 103 -9.52 22.69 -7.35
N GLY A 104 -9.78 21.41 -7.60
CA GLY A 104 -8.83 20.32 -7.36
C GLY A 104 -9.42 19.17 -6.54
N TRP A 105 -8.57 18.48 -5.80
CA TRP A 105 -8.90 17.30 -5.01
C TRP A 105 -9.10 17.68 -3.53
N ALA A 106 -10.13 17.09 -2.92
CA ALA A 106 -10.45 17.26 -1.50
C ALA A 106 -10.91 15.94 -0.89
N LEU A 107 -10.85 15.85 0.45
CA LEU A 107 -11.42 14.73 1.19
C LEU A 107 -12.95 14.75 1.14
N ALA A 108 -13.53 13.61 0.82
CA ALA A 108 -14.95 13.36 1.10
C ALA A 108 -15.15 13.08 2.60
N ALA A 109 -16.39 13.07 3.08
CA ALA A 109 -16.68 12.79 4.50
C ALA A 109 -16.08 11.47 4.99
N GLY A 110 -16.23 10.39 4.19
CA GLY A 110 -15.60 9.09 4.49
C GLY A 110 -14.08 9.13 4.43
N GLY A 111 -13.51 9.88 3.48
CA GLY A 111 -12.06 10.05 3.35
C GLY A 111 -11.45 10.79 4.53
N ARG A 112 -12.15 11.80 5.07
CA ARG A 112 -11.72 12.51 6.28
C ARG A 112 -11.64 11.56 7.48
N GLN A 113 -12.67 10.73 7.67
CA GLN A 113 -12.68 9.76 8.77
C GLN A 113 -11.53 8.76 8.65
N GLU A 114 -11.28 8.24 7.45
CA GLU A 114 -10.19 7.30 7.20
C GLU A 114 -8.80 7.95 7.37
N ALA A 115 -8.61 9.17 6.86
CA ALA A 115 -7.38 9.92 7.03
C ALA A 115 -7.06 10.23 8.51
N LEU A 116 -8.07 10.60 9.30
CA LEU A 116 -7.91 10.81 10.75
C LEU A 116 -7.57 9.50 11.48
N ARG A 117 -8.15 8.38 11.05
CA ARG A 117 -7.80 7.05 11.58
C ARG A 117 -6.34 6.71 11.30
N LEU A 118 -5.88 6.92 10.07
CA LEU A 118 -4.48 6.70 9.69
C LEU A 118 -3.55 7.60 10.52
N LEU A 119 -3.86 8.89 10.63
CA LEU A 119 -3.05 9.83 11.41
C LEU A 119 -2.95 9.42 12.88
N ARG A 120 -4.07 8.95 13.48
CA ARG A 120 -4.07 8.41 14.85
C ARG A 120 -3.17 7.18 14.98
N ASN A 121 -3.28 6.24 14.06
CA ASN A 121 -2.43 5.04 14.05
C ASN A 121 -0.95 5.40 13.94
N HIS A 122 -0.61 6.32 13.06
CA HIS A 122 0.76 6.81 12.90
C HIS A 122 1.32 7.38 14.21
N ARG A 123 0.55 8.25 14.89
CA ARG A 123 0.93 8.83 16.18
C ARG A 123 1.07 7.77 17.29
N LEU A 124 0.20 6.75 17.29
CA LEU A 124 0.32 5.63 18.25
C LEU A 124 1.64 4.87 18.06
N TRP A 125 2.02 4.60 16.81
CA TRP A 125 3.30 3.95 16.52
C TRP A 125 4.49 4.81 16.91
N GLU A 126 4.45 6.10 16.65
CA GLU A 126 5.49 7.03 17.09
C GLU A 126 5.64 7.03 18.61
N THR A 127 4.53 7.11 19.33
CA THR A 127 4.52 7.09 20.82
C THR A 127 5.08 5.76 21.33
N TYR A 128 4.64 4.64 20.80
CA TYR A 128 5.12 3.32 21.18
C TYR A 128 6.63 3.16 20.93
N LEU A 129 7.10 3.52 19.74
CA LEU A 129 8.51 3.43 19.39
C LEU A 129 9.39 4.38 20.20
N SER A 130 8.89 5.57 20.53
CA SER A 130 9.56 6.50 21.45
C SER A 130 9.66 5.91 22.87
N GLY A 131 8.62 5.24 23.35
CA GLY A 131 8.62 4.51 24.62
C GLY A 131 9.63 3.36 24.69
N LEU A 132 9.98 2.77 23.53
CA LEU A 132 11.05 1.78 23.40
C LEU A 132 12.46 2.40 23.36
N GLY A 133 12.59 3.72 23.51
CA GLY A 133 13.87 4.43 23.54
C GLY A 133 14.42 4.83 22.18
N LEU A 134 13.63 4.78 21.11
CA LEU A 134 14.02 5.36 19.83
C LEU A 134 13.97 6.89 19.92
N PRO A 135 15.02 7.60 19.47
CA PRO A 135 15.03 9.07 19.43
C PRO A 135 13.94 9.59 18.49
N GLU A 136 13.25 10.67 18.87
CA GLU A 136 12.14 11.27 18.12
C GLU A 136 12.47 11.53 16.64
N ASN A 137 13.70 11.93 16.34
CA ASN A 137 14.14 12.17 14.95
C ASN A 137 14.31 10.89 14.11
N ARG A 138 14.16 9.70 14.68
CA ARG A 138 14.28 8.39 14.01
C ARG A 138 13.02 7.54 14.10
N VAL A 139 11.96 8.05 14.71
CA VAL A 139 10.71 7.30 14.91
C VAL A 139 9.85 7.27 13.66
N HIS A 140 9.83 8.35 12.88
CA HIS A 140 8.95 8.48 11.69
C HIS A 140 9.11 7.35 10.66
N GLY A 141 10.33 7.05 10.23
CA GLY A 141 10.55 6.02 9.21
C GLY A 141 10.10 4.62 9.63
N PRO A 142 10.49 4.12 10.81
CA PRO A 142 9.98 2.86 11.33
C PRO A 142 8.46 2.86 11.55
N ALA A 143 7.87 3.94 12.07
CA ALA A 143 6.42 4.05 12.27
C ALA A 143 5.67 3.92 10.94
N ASP A 144 6.09 4.66 9.91
CA ASP A 144 5.55 4.60 8.56
C ASP A 144 5.66 3.18 7.95
N ALA A 145 6.81 2.52 8.13
CA ALA A 145 7.00 1.16 7.64
C ALA A 145 6.09 0.14 8.34
N VAL A 146 5.92 0.27 9.65
CA VAL A 146 5.20 -0.70 10.49
C VAL A 146 3.69 -0.58 10.30
N GLU A 147 3.12 0.63 10.19
CA GLU A 147 1.68 0.85 10.09
C GLU A 147 1.06 0.17 8.85
N HIS A 148 1.82 0.03 7.77
CA HIS A 148 1.36 -0.63 6.55
C HIS A 148 1.38 -2.16 6.62
N PHE A 149 2.19 -2.75 7.52
CA PHE A 149 2.32 -4.19 7.68
C PHE A 149 1.47 -4.75 8.82
N ILE A 150 1.09 -3.92 9.78
CA ILE A 150 0.39 -4.34 10.98
C ILE A 150 -1.11 -4.07 10.84
N GLY A 151 -1.87 -5.16 10.93
CA GLY A 151 -3.32 -5.13 10.79
C GLY A 151 -4.01 -4.30 11.88
N ARG A 152 -5.23 -3.85 11.57
CA ARG A 152 -6.09 -3.04 12.45
C ARG A 152 -6.25 -3.58 13.88
N GLN A 153 -6.16 -4.89 14.05
CA GLN A 153 -6.33 -5.55 15.34
C GLN A 153 -5.17 -5.21 16.28
N LEU A 154 -3.93 -5.28 15.80
CA LEU A 154 -2.76 -4.95 16.61
C LEU A 154 -2.66 -3.45 16.91
N ALA A 155 -3.09 -2.59 15.99
CA ALA A 155 -3.16 -1.14 16.26
C ALA A 155 -4.19 -0.82 17.35
N ALA A 156 -5.28 -1.58 17.47
CA ALA A 156 -6.26 -1.44 18.56
C ALA A 156 -5.71 -1.95 19.91
N GLU A 157 -4.97 -3.05 19.90
CA GLU A 157 -4.31 -3.62 21.09
C GLU A 157 -3.23 -2.64 21.62
N LEU A 158 -2.40 -2.10 20.74
CA LEU A 158 -1.39 -1.07 21.10
C LEU A 158 -2.03 0.20 21.63
N GLY A 159 -3.15 0.65 21.04
CA GLY A 159 -3.87 1.80 21.55
C GLY A 159 -4.32 1.60 23.00
N ALA A 160 -4.82 0.40 23.34
CA ALA A 160 -5.21 0.06 24.70
C ALA A 160 -4.01 0.00 25.67
N GLU A 161 -2.86 -0.49 25.23
CA GLU A 161 -1.64 -0.58 26.02
C GLU A 161 -1.02 0.80 26.28
N VAL A 162 -0.99 1.67 25.28
CA VAL A 162 -0.52 3.05 25.41
C VAL A 162 -1.42 3.85 26.35
N ASP A 163 -2.75 3.73 26.22
CA ASP A 163 -3.70 4.40 27.12
C ASP A 163 -3.52 3.94 28.59
N GLN A 164 -3.23 2.64 28.83
CA GLN A 164 -2.93 2.12 30.17
C GLN A 164 -1.59 2.59 30.74
N SER A 165 -0.62 2.92 29.88
CA SER A 165 0.71 3.36 30.33
C SER A 165 0.77 4.87 30.64
N ILE A 166 -0.24 5.62 30.22
CA ILE A 166 -0.34 7.10 30.40
C ILE A 166 -1.22 7.44 31.62
N ASP A 167 -2.05 6.52 32.08
CA ASP A 167 -2.88 6.71 33.28
C ASP A 167 -2.09 6.24 34.53
N PRO A 168 -1.68 7.13 35.44
CA PRO A 168 -0.83 6.81 36.61
C PRO A 168 -1.59 6.04 37.70
#